data_c8e94040052951f1a9daa5061e2480e8
#
_entry.id   c8e94040052951f1a9daa5061e2480e8
#
_cell.length_a   1.000
_cell.length_b   1.000
_cell.length_c   1.000
_cell.angle_alpha   90.00
_cell.angle_beta   90.00
_cell.angle_gamma   90.00
#
_symmetry.space_group_name_H-M   'P 1'
#
loop_
_entity.id
_entity.type
_entity.pdbx_description
1 polymer ?
#
loop_
_entity_poly.entity_id
_entity_poly.type
_entity_poly.pdbx_seq_one_letter_code
_entity_poly.pdbx_strand_id
1 'polypeptide(L)'
;MTENDWQREVAAFMRRHGLSHDPATHALDLVSEVGELTKELLVANDYGQRPAQFGDGLLEEFGDALYSLLALAEVCDLDAHEALHRALRKYERRLTERGEAGSE
;
A
#
# COMPACT_ATOMS: atom_id res chain seq x y z
N MET A 1 -12.79 -5.16 14.56
CA MET A 1 -11.38 -5.07 14.14
C MET A 1 -10.92 -3.64 14.27
N THR A 2 -9.80 -3.41 14.93
CA THR A 2 -9.26 -2.06 15.06
C THR A 2 -8.49 -1.67 13.80
N GLU A 3 -8.15 -0.39 13.69
CA GLU A 3 -7.45 0.15 12.52
C GLU A 3 -6.07 -0.44 12.33
N ASN A 4 -5.43 -0.95 13.42
CA ASN A 4 -4.10 -1.54 13.36
C ASN A 4 -4.10 -3.04 13.15
N ASP A 5 -5.26 -3.65 13.06
CA ASP A 5 -5.33 -5.11 12.99
C ASP A 5 -4.65 -5.65 11.74
N TRP A 6 -4.73 -4.96 10.62
CA TRP A 6 -4.07 -5.38 9.39
C TRP A 6 -2.56 -5.48 9.59
N GLN A 7 -1.95 -4.47 10.19
CA GLN A 7 -0.51 -4.51 10.43
C GLN A 7 -0.15 -5.59 11.45
N ARG A 8 -0.97 -5.78 12.47
CA ARG A 8 -0.76 -6.85 13.45
C ARG A 8 -0.83 -8.23 12.80
N GLU A 9 -1.79 -8.43 11.89
CA GLU A 9 -1.90 -9.69 11.18
C GLU A 9 -0.66 -9.94 10.34
N VAL A 10 -0.18 -8.93 9.65
CA VAL A 10 1.05 -9.04 8.84
C VAL A 10 2.25 -9.32 9.73
N ALA A 11 2.37 -8.59 10.85
CA ALA A 11 3.47 -8.80 11.78
C ALA A 11 3.49 -10.22 12.33
N ALA A 12 2.33 -10.76 12.69
CA ALA A 12 2.23 -12.14 13.19
C ALA A 12 2.62 -13.14 12.12
N PHE A 13 2.19 -12.92 10.90
CA PHE A 13 2.53 -13.79 9.78
C PHE A 13 4.05 -13.77 9.53
N MET A 14 4.65 -12.59 9.54
CA MET A 14 6.10 -12.45 9.36
C MET A 14 6.88 -13.17 10.44
N ARG A 15 6.46 -13.04 11.70
CA ARG A 15 7.12 -13.73 12.82
C ARG A 15 7.00 -15.24 12.68
N ARG A 16 5.82 -15.72 12.33
CA ARG A 16 5.57 -17.16 12.22
C ARG A 16 6.43 -17.81 11.15
N HIS A 17 6.71 -17.09 10.07
CA HIS A 17 7.41 -17.64 8.92
C HIS A 17 8.83 -17.09 8.72
N GLY A 18 9.33 -16.29 9.67
CA GLY A 18 10.69 -15.78 9.58
C GLY A 18 10.94 -14.87 8.40
N LEU A 19 10.02 -13.95 8.12
CA LEU A 19 10.04 -13.13 6.91
C LEU A 19 10.52 -11.71 7.12
N SER A 20 11.04 -11.36 8.30
CA SER A 20 11.58 -10.02 8.56
C SER A 20 12.97 -9.90 7.94
N HIS A 21 13.14 -8.91 7.09
CA HIS A 21 14.42 -8.61 6.46
C HIS A 21 14.74 -7.13 6.70
N ASP A 22 15.79 -6.63 6.10
CA ASP A 22 16.12 -5.22 6.28
C ASP A 22 15.12 -4.35 5.52
N PRO A 23 14.97 -3.08 5.92
CA PRO A 23 14.00 -2.20 5.25
C PRO A 23 14.18 -2.05 3.75
N ALA A 24 15.43 -2.05 3.26
CA ALA A 24 15.66 -1.91 1.83
C ALA A 24 15.07 -3.08 1.04
N THR A 25 15.18 -4.29 1.58
CA THR A 25 14.61 -5.48 0.93
C THR A 25 13.09 -5.34 0.83
N HIS A 26 12.45 -4.93 1.92
CA HIS A 26 10.99 -4.75 1.91
C HIS A 26 10.56 -3.60 1.01
N ALA A 27 11.37 -2.54 0.91
CA ALA A 27 11.08 -1.43 0.02
C ALA A 27 11.14 -1.88 -1.45
N LEU A 28 12.13 -2.70 -1.81
CA LEU A 28 12.25 -3.23 -3.16
C LEU A 28 11.08 -4.17 -3.50
N ASP A 29 10.66 -4.99 -2.53
CA ASP A 29 9.49 -5.84 -2.71
C ASP A 29 8.24 -5.00 -2.98
N LEU A 30 8.08 -3.91 -2.24
CA LEU A 30 6.93 -3.01 -2.43
C LEU A 30 6.94 -2.41 -3.84
N VAL A 31 8.09 -1.93 -4.30
CA VAL A 31 8.19 -1.38 -5.67
C VAL A 31 7.78 -2.43 -6.70
N SER A 32 8.25 -3.66 -6.52
CA SER A 32 7.90 -4.75 -7.42
C SER A 32 6.40 -5.03 -7.42
N GLU A 33 5.79 -5.09 -6.24
CA GLU A 33 4.35 -5.39 -6.14
C GLU A 33 3.49 -4.24 -6.66
N VAL A 34 3.90 -2.99 -6.46
CA VAL A 34 3.20 -1.84 -7.04
C VAL A 34 3.29 -1.88 -8.56
N GLY A 35 4.45 -2.30 -9.09
CA GLY A 35 4.59 -2.50 -10.53
C GLY A 35 3.64 -3.53 -11.09
N GLU A 36 3.50 -4.66 -10.39
CA GLU A 36 2.57 -5.71 -10.81
C GLU A 36 1.13 -5.24 -10.73
N LEU A 37 0.77 -4.49 -9.69
CA LEU A 37 -0.56 -3.90 -9.56
C LEU A 37 -0.85 -2.95 -10.71
N THR A 38 0.12 -2.09 -11.05
CA THR A 38 0.00 -1.15 -12.15
C THR A 38 -0.21 -1.88 -13.48
N LYS A 39 0.57 -2.93 -13.71
CA LYS A 39 0.44 -3.75 -14.90
C LYS A 39 -0.95 -4.35 -15.01
N GLU A 40 -1.47 -4.88 -13.90
CA GLU A 40 -2.81 -5.47 -13.90
C GLU A 40 -3.87 -4.43 -14.26
N LEU A 41 -3.73 -3.19 -13.77
CA LEU A 41 -4.66 -2.12 -14.14
C LEU A 41 -4.58 -1.79 -15.62
N LEU A 42 -3.38 -1.74 -16.19
CA LEU A 42 -3.21 -1.46 -17.62
C LEU A 42 -3.82 -2.56 -18.47
N VAL A 43 -3.65 -3.81 -18.07
CA VAL A 43 -4.27 -4.94 -18.76
C VAL A 43 -5.79 -4.87 -18.65
N ALA A 44 -6.30 -4.52 -17.47
CA ALA A 44 -7.75 -4.45 -17.23
C ALA A 44 -8.44 -3.45 -18.13
N ASN A 45 -7.78 -2.35 -18.49
CA ASN A 45 -8.38 -1.37 -19.39
C ASN A 45 -7.77 -1.42 -20.80
N ASP A 46 -7.06 -2.51 -21.11
CA ASP A 46 -6.40 -2.71 -22.39
C ASP A 46 -5.54 -1.50 -22.79
N TYR A 47 -4.68 -1.10 -21.86
CA TYR A 47 -3.73 0.01 -22.05
C TYR A 47 -4.42 1.30 -22.48
N GLY A 48 -5.59 1.56 -21.88
CA GLY A 48 -6.35 2.78 -22.13
C GLY A 48 -7.35 2.68 -23.26
N GLN A 49 -7.50 1.52 -23.89
CA GLN A 49 -8.39 1.34 -25.05
C GLN A 49 -9.85 1.18 -24.66
N ARG A 50 -10.14 0.86 -23.42
CA ARG A 50 -11.50 0.64 -22.94
C ARG A 50 -11.58 0.91 -21.45
N PRO A 51 -12.79 1.09 -20.90
CA PRO A 51 -12.98 1.19 -19.45
C PRO A 51 -12.46 -0.08 -18.76
N ALA A 52 -11.85 0.11 -17.58
CA ALA A 52 -11.25 -1.00 -16.84
C ALA A 52 -12.33 -1.98 -16.36
N GLN A 53 -12.01 -3.26 -16.46
CA GLN A 53 -12.84 -4.32 -15.90
C GLN A 53 -12.06 -4.98 -14.78
N PHE A 54 -12.53 -4.81 -13.55
CA PHE A 54 -11.83 -5.30 -12.36
C PHE A 54 -12.29 -6.71 -12.02
N GLY A 55 -11.33 -7.53 -11.60
CA GLY A 55 -11.60 -8.91 -11.22
C GLY A 55 -10.61 -9.42 -10.20
N ASP A 56 -10.51 -10.73 -10.08
CA ASP A 56 -9.69 -11.37 -9.06
C ASP A 56 -8.20 -11.05 -9.22
N GLY A 57 -7.71 -10.88 -10.44
CA GLY A 57 -6.32 -10.54 -10.67
C GLY A 57 -5.95 -9.22 -10.02
N LEU A 58 -6.81 -8.21 -10.15
CA LEU A 58 -6.57 -6.91 -9.51
C LEU A 58 -6.63 -7.04 -7.99
N LEU A 59 -7.59 -7.80 -7.47
CA LEU A 59 -7.71 -8.03 -6.04
C LEU A 59 -6.44 -8.66 -5.47
N GLU A 60 -5.90 -9.68 -6.16
CA GLU A 60 -4.68 -10.35 -5.71
C GLU A 60 -3.47 -9.41 -5.71
N GLU A 61 -3.29 -8.65 -6.78
CA GLU A 61 -2.15 -7.74 -6.87
C GLU A 61 -2.25 -6.60 -5.86
N PHE A 62 -3.47 -6.12 -5.61
CA PHE A 62 -3.68 -5.11 -4.58
C PHE A 62 -3.32 -5.67 -3.20
N GLY A 63 -3.74 -6.91 -2.92
CA GLY A 63 -3.40 -7.56 -1.65
C GLY A 63 -1.91 -7.73 -1.46
N ASP A 64 -1.19 -8.12 -2.52
CA ASP A 64 0.26 -8.28 -2.47
C ASP A 64 0.95 -6.95 -2.17
N ALA A 65 0.50 -5.87 -2.80
CA ALA A 65 1.07 -4.54 -2.57
C ALA A 65 0.79 -4.06 -1.15
N LEU A 66 -0.42 -4.30 -0.66
CA LEU A 66 -0.80 -3.91 0.70
C LEU A 66 0.03 -4.70 1.73
N TYR A 67 0.21 -6.00 1.52
CA TYR A 67 1.05 -6.81 2.39
C TYR A 67 2.48 -6.23 2.45
N SER A 68 3.06 -5.93 1.29
CA SER A 68 4.43 -5.42 1.22
C SER A 68 4.57 -4.06 1.91
N LEU A 69 3.55 -3.19 1.78
CA LEU A 69 3.56 -1.90 2.44
C LEU A 69 3.49 -2.05 3.96
N LEU A 70 2.62 -2.93 4.45
CA LEU A 70 2.49 -3.17 5.89
C LEU A 70 3.73 -3.86 6.47
N ALA A 71 4.34 -4.76 5.69
CA ALA A 71 5.59 -5.40 6.09
C ALA A 71 6.72 -4.36 6.23
N LEU A 72 6.78 -3.42 5.28
CA LEU A 72 7.76 -2.34 5.35
C LEU A 72 7.54 -1.48 6.59
N ALA A 73 6.29 -1.14 6.88
CA ALA A 73 5.96 -0.37 8.08
C ALA A 73 6.45 -1.11 9.33
N GLU A 74 6.24 -2.41 9.38
CA GLU A 74 6.61 -3.22 10.54
C GLU A 74 8.13 -3.22 10.76
N VAL A 75 8.93 -3.42 9.71
CA VAL A 75 10.39 -3.46 9.87
C VAL A 75 10.98 -2.06 10.08
N CYS A 76 10.26 -1.01 9.76
CA CYS A 76 10.69 0.37 10.02
C CYS A 76 10.16 0.90 11.34
N ASP A 77 9.49 0.09 12.13
CA ASP A 77 8.90 0.50 13.39
C ASP A 77 7.90 1.65 13.24
N LEU A 78 7.16 1.64 12.13
CA LEU A 78 6.14 2.64 11.85
C LEU A 78 4.76 2.07 12.15
N ASP A 79 3.88 2.91 12.66
CA ASP A 79 2.47 2.61 12.82
C ASP A 79 1.77 3.06 11.55
N ALA A 80 1.32 2.11 10.72
CA ALA A 80 0.71 2.43 9.44
C ALA A 80 -0.57 3.24 9.60
N HIS A 81 -1.36 2.96 10.64
CA HIS A 81 -2.58 3.71 10.93
C HIS A 81 -2.26 5.18 11.22
N GLU A 82 -1.27 5.42 12.10
CA GLU A 82 -0.85 6.77 12.43
C GLU A 82 -0.32 7.50 11.19
N ALA A 83 0.48 6.82 10.39
CA ALA A 83 1.02 7.40 9.17
C ALA A 83 -0.10 7.83 8.21
N LEU A 84 -1.11 6.97 8.04
CA LEU A 84 -2.25 7.29 7.19
C LEU A 84 -2.98 8.52 7.71
N HIS A 85 -3.26 8.57 9.02
CA HIS A 85 -4.00 9.69 9.58
C HIS A 85 -3.23 11.00 9.50
N ARG A 86 -1.89 10.96 9.61
CA ARG A 86 -1.08 12.16 9.39
C ARG A 86 -1.20 12.64 7.94
N ALA A 87 -1.19 11.71 6.99
CA ALA A 87 -1.36 12.05 5.58
C ALA A 87 -2.72 12.68 5.33
N LEU A 88 -3.78 12.10 5.90
CA LEU A 88 -5.14 12.62 5.71
C LEU A 88 -5.29 14.03 6.30
N ARG A 89 -4.71 14.27 7.47
CA ARG A 89 -4.72 15.61 8.08
C ARG A 89 -3.97 16.62 7.22
N LYS A 90 -2.84 16.20 6.65
CA LYS A 90 -2.07 17.04 5.75
C LYS A 90 -2.86 17.42 4.50
N TYR A 91 -3.52 16.44 3.88
CA TYR A 91 -4.33 16.70 2.69
C TYR A 91 -5.53 17.58 3.01
N GLU A 92 -6.18 17.35 4.16
CA GLU A 92 -7.30 18.18 4.60
C GLU A 92 -6.88 19.64 4.76
N ARG A 93 -5.73 19.86 5.39
CA ARG A 93 -5.19 21.20 5.56
C ARG A 93 -4.90 21.86 4.21
N ARG A 94 -4.30 21.12 3.27
CA ARG A 94 -3.99 21.65 1.94
C ARG A 94 -5.25 22.00 1.17
N LEU A 95 -6.29 21.17 1.27
CA LEU A 95 -7.57 21.47 0.62
C LEU A 95 -8.19 22.74 1.20
N THR A 96 -8.13 22.92 2.50
CA THR A 96 -8.67 24.09 3.17
C THR A 96 -7.90 25.36 2.78
N GLU A 97 -6.59 25.30 2.73
CA GLU A 97 -5.73 26.47 2.51
C GLU A 97 -5.50 26.80 1.05
N ARG A 98 -5.43 25.80 0.17
CA ARG A 98 -5.02 25.98 -1.21
C ARG A 98 -6.02 25.48 -2.23
N GLY A 99 -7.05 24.76 -1.78
CA GLY A 99 -8.04 24.17 -2.67
C GLY A 99 -7.58 22.91 -3.38
N GLU A 100 -6.41 22.37 -2.99
CA GLU A 100 -5.90 21.12 -3.57
C GLU A 100 -5.12 20.35 -2.54
N ALA A 101 -5.03 19.03 -2.73
CA ALA A 101 -4.32 18.13 -1.81
C ALA A 101 -2.93 17.73 -2.32
N GLY A 102 -2.46 18.34 -3.39
CA GLY A 102 -1.19 17.98 -4.01
C GLY A 102 0.02 18.11 -3.10
N SER A 103 1.12 17.47 -3.47
CA SER A 103 2.30 17.35 -2.63
C SER A 103 3.17 18.61 -2.59
N GLU A 104 2.83 19.65 -3.29
CA GLU A 104 3.57 20.92 -3.27
C GLU A 104 3.16 21.84 -2.15
#